data_3d9576ddcf8ba3e52c9d2e74a681360f
#
_entry.id   3d9576ddcf8ba3e52c9d2e74a681360f
#
_cell.length_a   1.000
_cell.length_b   1.000
_cell.length_c   1.000
_cell.angle_alpha   90.00
_cell.angle_beta   90.00
_cell.angle_gamma   90.00
#
_symmetry.space_group_name_H-M   'P 1'
#
loop_
_entity.id
_entity.type
_entity.pdbx_description
1 polymer ?
#
loop_
_entity_poly.entity_id
_entity_poly.type
_entity_poly.pdbx_seq_one_letter_code
_entity_poly.pdbx_strand_id
1 'polypeptide(L)'
;MATTRKDLRGRTLRKGEMQRSSDKRYAYSYTDPLGRRKYIYANDLVTLREKEARLTKDQMDGLDIYVAGKATVNFVFDRYMSLKTNLRQTTRSNYLYMYDRFIRDTFGKKKIAEIRYSDVLQFYNYLLDKQGLQTNTLESVHTLLHPTFQLAVR
;
A
#
# COMPACT_ATOMS: atom_id res chain seq x y z
N MET A 1 36.25 8.32 -5.91
CA MET A 1 35.66 7.60 -7.04
C MET A 1 34.91 6.38 -6.50
N ALA A 2 33.62 6.23 -6.80
CA ALA A 2 32.86 5.06 -6.31
C ALA A 2 33.31 3.81 -7.09
N THR A 3 33.87 2.84 -6.39
CA THR A 3 34.32 1.56 -6.96
C THR A 3 33.11 0.80 -7.53
N THR A 4 33.07 0.64 -8.84
CA THR A 4 32.00 -0.08 -9.53
C THR A 4 32.10 -1.57 -9.19
N ARG A 5 31.16 -2.10 -8.43
CA ARG A 5 31.11 -3.52 -8.07
C ARG A 5 30.81 -4.37 -9.30
N LYS A 6 31.58 -5.47 -9.47
CA LYS A 6 31.40 -6.43 -10.56
C LYS A 6 31.09 -7.82 -10.01
N ASP A 7 30.36 -8.62 -10.77
CA ASP A 7 30.16 -10.04 -10.48
C ASP A 7 31.38 -10.88 -10.91
N LEU A 8 31.35 -12.19 -10.65
CA LEU A 8 32.40 -13.13 -11.03
C LEU A 8 32.64 -13.25 -12.56
N ARG A 9 31.69 -12.76 -13.37
CA ARG A 9 31.75 -12.70 -14.82
C ARG A 9 32.17 -11.34 -15.36
N GLY A 10 32.54 -10.40 -14.48
CA GLY A 10 32.95 -9.04 -14.83
C GLY A 10 31.82 -8.07 -15.15
N ARG A 11 30.54 -8.46 -14.97
CA ARG A 11 29.37 -7.61 -15.22
C ARG A 11 29.16 -6.63 -14.07
N THR A 12 28.83 -5.40 -14.38
CA THR A 12 28.56 -4.34 -13.39
C THR A 12 27.29 -4.62 -12.61
N LEU A 13 27.40 -4.58 -11.28
CA LEU A 13 26.29 -4.69 -10.34
C LEU A 13 25.76 -3.30 -9.97
N ARG A 14 24.43 -3.15 -9.97
CA ARG A 14 23.74 -1.92 -9.58
C ARG A 14 23.72 -1.76 -8.05
N LYS A 15 23.28 -0.59 -7.57
CA LYS A 15 23.06 -0.35 -6.14
C LYS A 15 22.00 -1.34 -5.60
N GLY A 16 22.35 -2.05 -4.53
CA GLY A 16 21.48 -3.08 -3.95
C GLY A 16 21.74 -4.49 -4.48
N GLU A 17 22.26 -4.65 -5.71
CA GLU A 17 22.63 -5.96 -6.27
C GLU A 17 23.95 -6.49 -5.65
N MET A 18 23.99 -7.77 -5.40
CA MET A 18 25.22 -8.49 -4.97
C MET A 18 25.21 -9.90 -5.51
N GLN A 19 26.41 -10.49 -5.66
CA GLN A 19 26.56 -11.92 -5.88
C GLN A 19 27.14 -12.57 -4.62
N ARG A 20 26.47 -13.60 -4.12
CA ARG A 20 26.90 -14.33 -2.93
C ARG A 20 28.09 -15.22 -3.26
N SER A 21 29.10 -15.25 -2.39
CA SER A 21 30.27 -16.09 -2.56
C SER A 21 29.98 -17.56 -2.30
N SER A 22 29.03 -17.88 -1.39
CA SER A 22 28.73 -19.24 -0.94
C SER A 22 28.05 -20.11 -2.01
N ASP A 23 27.05 -19.58 -2.68
CA ASP A 23 26.18 -20.31 -3.64
C ASP A 23 26.14 -19.66 -5.02
N LYS A 24 26.93 -18.61 -5.22
CA LYS A 24 27.04 -17.81 -6.46
C LYS A 24 25.71 -17.22 -6.96
N ARG A 25 24.64 -17.30 -6.16
CA ARG A 25 23.36 -16.66 -6.48
C ARG A 25 23.47 -15.15 -6.40
N TYR A 26 22.62 -14.50 -7.16
CA TYR A 26 22.47 -13.05 -7.10
C TYR A 26 21.40 -12.70 -6.07
N ALA A 27 21.63 -11.60 -5.34
CA ALA A 27 20.68 -11.05 -4.39
C ALA A 27 20.53 -9.55 -4.62
N TYR A 28 19.33 -9.06 -4.45
CA TYR A 28 19.01 -7.64 -4.42
C TYR A 28 18.41 -7.28 -3.05
N SER A 29 19.00 -6.29 -2.39
CA SER A 29 18.54 -5.80 -1.10
C SER A 29 17.73 -4.52 -1.27
N TYR A 30 16.56 -4.47 -0.67
CA TYR A 30 15.69 -3.30 -0.66
C TYR A 30 15.09 -3.07 0.73
N THR A 31 14.55 -1.88 0.94
CA THR A 31 13.81 -1.54 2.15
C THR A 31 12.33 -1.53 1.82
N ASP A 32 11.54 -2.30 2.55
CA ASP A 32 10.10 -2.32 2.38
C ASP A 32 9.47 -0.99 2.90
N PRO A 33 8.20 -0.69 2.57
CA PRO A 33 7.52 0.52 3.04
C PRO A 33 7.40 0.63 4.57
N LEU A 34 7.69 -0.45 5.29
CA LEU A 34 7.70 -0.51 6.76
C LEU A 34 9.09 -0.29 7.35
N GLY A 35 10.09 0.09 6.52
CA GLY A 35 11.47 0.34 6.93
C GLY A 35 12.30 -0.92 7.16
N ARG A 36 11.81 -2.11 6.79
CA ARG A 36 12.54 -3.38 6.97
C ARG A 36 13.37 -3.72 5.76
N ARG A 37 14.59 -4.15 5.99
CA ARG A 37 15.47 -4.63 4.91
C ARG A 37 15.05 -6.05 4.49
N LYS A 38 14.79 -6.22 3.19
CA LYS A 38 14.44 -7.49 2.56
C LYS A 38 15.38 -7.82 1.42
N TYR A 39 15.37 -9.08 1.00
CA TYR A 39 16.21 -9.58 -0.08
C TYR A 39 15.38 -10.43 -1.04
N ILE A 40 15.64 -10.27 -2.33
CA ILE A 40 15.18 -11.18 -3.37
C ILE A 40 16.39 -11.89 -3.98
N TYR A 41 16.21 -13.14 -4.39
CA TYR A 41 17.27 -13.98 -4.89
C TYR A 41 16.94 -14.48 -6.29
N ALA A 42 17.99 -14.67 -7.11
CA ALA A 42 17.91 -15.30 -8.42
C ALA A 42 19.20 -16.07 -8.74
N ASN A 43 19.10 -17.04 -9.64
CA ASN A 43 20.25 -17.83 -10.08
C ASN A 43 21.12 -17.07 -11.08
N ASP A 44 20.56 -16.08 -11.77
CA ASP A 44 21.24 -15.25 -12.75
C ASP A 44 20.86 -13.77 -12.60
N LEU A 45 21.68 -12.89 -13.19
CA LEU A 45 21.53 -11.45 -13.08
C LEU A 45 20.33 -10.90 -13.87
N VAL A 46 19.94 -11.56 -14.97
CA VAL A 46 18.80 -11.14 -15.80
C VAL A 46 17.51 -11.36 -15.03
N THR A 47 17.30 -12.57 -14.51
CA THR A 47 16.15 -12.91 -13.67
C THR A 47 16.08 -12.06 -12.39
N LEU A 48 17.25 -11.70 -11.81
CA LEU A 48 17.26 -10.78 -10.67
C LEU A 48 16.69 -9.43 -11.05
N ARG A 49 17.10 -8.86 -12.18
CA ARG A 49 16.66 -7.56 -12.66
C ARG A 49 15.20 -7.53 -13.08
N GLU A 50 14.67 -8.63 -13.62
CA GLU A 50 13.25 -8.78 -13.88
C GLU A 50 12.43 -8.76 -12.58
N LYS A 51 12.89 -9.47 -11.55
CA LYS A 51 12.29 -9.46 -10.21
C LYS A 51 12.38 -8.08 -9.56
N GLU A 52 13.50 -7.37 -9.70
CA GLU A 52 13.70 -6.00 -9.23
C GLU A 52 12.71 -5.04 -9.91
N ALA A 53 12.56 -5.11 -11.24
CA ALA A 53 11.62 -4.28 -11.98
C ALA A 53 10.17 -4.55 -11.56
N ARG A 54 9.79 -5.82 -11.37
CA ARG A 54 8.47 -6.20 -10.86
C ARG A 54 8.25 -5.64 -9.45
N LEU A 55 9.22 -5.84 -8.55
CA LEU A 55 9.17 -5.32 -7.19
C LEU A 55 9.00 -3.79 -7.16
N THR A 56 9.78 -3.08 -7.98
CA THR A 56 9.68 -1.61 -8.07
C THR A 56 8.28 -1.18 -8.52
N LYS A 57 7.70 -1.89 -9.49
CA LYS A 57 6.33 -1.65 -9.94
C LYS A 57 5.33 -1.94 -8.81
N ASP A 58 5.46 -3.07 -8.13
CA ASP A 58 4.58 -3.47 -7.02
C ASP A 58 4.68 -2.49 -5.84
N GLN A 59 5.89 -1.94 -5.56
CA GLN A 59 6.08 -0.88 -4.56
C GLN A 59 5.43 0.43 -4.99
N MET A 60 5.58 0.85 -6.24
CA MET A 60 4.89 2.02 -6.79
C MET A 60 3.38 1.83 -6.73
N ASP A 61 2.91 0.62 -6.96
CA ASP A 61 1.51 0.24 -6.87
C ASP A 61 1.02 -0.01 -5.42
N GLY A 62 1.91 -0.01 -4.44
CA GLY A 62 1.58 -0.25 -3.02
C GLY A 62 1.15 -1.68 -2.70
N LEU A 63 1.35 -2.62 -3.63
CA LEU A 63 0.94 -4.03 -3.48
C LEU A 63 1.67 -4.73 -2.34
N ASP A 64 2.90 -4.35 -2.02
CA ASP A 64 3.70 -4.91 -0.91
C ASP A 64 2.97 -4.83 0.45
N ILE A 65 2.23 -3.74 0.68
CA ILE A 65 1.48 -3.52 1.92
C ILE A 65 0.25 -4.43 1.96
N TYR A 66 -0.39 -4.67 0.82
CA TYR A 66 -1.52 -5.60 0.71
C TYR A 66 -1.06 -7.05 0.91
N VAL A 67 -0.01 -7.48 0.21
CA VAL A 67 0.56 -8.84 0.33
C VAL A 67 1.01 -9.13 1.77
N ALA A 68 1.50 -8.13 2.50
CA ALA A 68 1.88 -8.28 3.89
C ALA A 68 0.68 -8.31 4.87
N GLY A 69 -0.56 -8.17 4.39
CA GLY A 69 -1.77 -8.11 5.23
C GLY A 69 -1.81 -6.91 6.18
N LYS A 70 -1.03 -5.86 5.89
CA LYS A 70 -0.83 -4.70 6.78
C LYS A 70 -1.49 -3.42 6.29
N ALA A 71 -2.10 -3.45 5.09
CA ALA A 71 -2.82 -2.32 4.56
C ALA A 71 -3.97 -1.94 5.51
N THR A 72 -3.97 -0.69 5.96
CA THR A 72 -5.08 -0.13 6.73
C THR A 72 -6.11 0.49 5.78
N VAL A 73 -7.31 0.74 6.27
CA VAL A 73 -8.33 1.48 5.52
C VAL A 73 -7.82 2.87 5.12
N ASN A 74 -7.06 3.55 5.99
CA ASN A 74 -6.41 4.82 5.68
C ASN A 74 -5.49 4.72 4.47
N PHE A 75 -4.62 3.73 4.45
CA PHE A 75 -3.70 3.52 3.33
C PHE A 75 -4.45 3.34 2.00
N VAL A 76 -5.50 2.53 2.02
CA VAL A 76 -6.30 2.27 0.81
C VAL A 76 -7.09 3.50 0.37
N PHE A 77 -7.63 4.27 1.31
CA PHE A 77 -8.31 5.51 1.00
C PHE A 77 -7.37 6.58 0.41
N ASP A 78 -6.19 6.77 0.99
CA ASP A 78 -5.22 7.73 0.48
C ASP A 78 -4.78 7.36 -0.94
N ARG A 79 -4.62 6.06 -1.21
CA ARG A 79 -4.38 5.54 -2.55
C ARG A 79 -5.57 5.78 -3.50
N TYR A 80 -6.80 5.48 -3.07
CA TYR A 80 -8.00 5.77 -3.84
C TYR A 80 -8.06 7.24 -4.23
N MET A 81 -7.79 8.14 -3.29
CA MET A 81 -7.77 9.58 -3.55
C MET A 81 -6.64 10.04 -4.46
N SER A 82 -5.48 9.35 -4.44
CA SER A 82 -4.37 9.64 -5.37
C SER A 82 -4.67 9.22 -6.81
N LEU A 83 -5.44 8.14 -7.00
CA LEU A 83 -5.84 7.64 -8.31
C LEU A 83 -7.01 8.44 -8.92
N LYS A 84 -7.80 9.13 -8.11
CA LYS A 84 -8.90 9.99 -8.56
C LYS A 84 -8.42 11.39 -8.94
N THR A 85 -7.96 11.53 -10.17
CA THR A 85 -7.42 12.80 -10.70
C THR A 85 -8.52 13.78 -11.18
N ASN A 86 -9.71 13.26 -11.53
CA ASN A 86 -10.78 14.04 -12.18
C ASN A 86 -11.82 14.64 -11.20
N LEU A 87 -11.51 14.71 -9.91
CA LEU A 87 -12.40 15.34 -8.92
C LEU A 87 -12.24 16.87 -8.93
N ARG A 88 -13.37 17.58 -8.91
CA ARG A 88 -13.37 19.02 -8.63
C ARG A 88 -12.72 19.27 -7.25
N GLN A 89 -12.01 20.38 -7.11
CA GLN A 89 -11.32 20.74 -5.86
C GLN A 89 -12.26 20.75 -4.64
N THR A 90 -13.45 21.30 -4.80
CA THR A 90 -14.46 21.32 -3.73
C THR A 90 -14.90 19.93 -3.30
N THR A 91 -15.13 19.01 -4.26
CA THR A 91 -15.49 17.61 -3.98
C THR A 91 -14.34 16.89 -3.28
N ARG A 92 -13.11 17.11 -3.73
CA ARG A 92 -11.91 16.53 -3.11
C ARG A 92 -11.75 16.98 -1.66
N SER A 93 -11.89 18.28 -1.41
CA SER A 93 -11.79 18.84 -0.06
C SER A 93 -12.88 18.30 0.86
N ASN A 94 -14.11 18.17 0.35
CA ASN A 94 -15.23 17.60 1.13
C ASN A 94 -14.99 16.12 1.46
N TYR A 95 -14.47 15.33 0.51
CA TYR A 95 -14.15 13.92 0.74
C TYR A 95 -13.07 13.74 1.82
N LEU A 96 -12.00 14.53 1.75
CA LEU A 96 -10.96 14.53 2.76
C LEU A 96 -11.48 14.94 4.12
N TYR A 97 -12.25 16.05 4.19
CA TYR A 97 -12.86 16.51 5.44
C TYR A 97 -13.74 15.44 6.09
N MET A 98 -14.66 14.84 5.32
CA MET A 98 -15.57 13.80 5.82
C MET A 98 -14.79 12.56 6.30
N TYR A 99 -13.79 12.14 5.54
CA TYR A 99 -12.96 11.00 5.90
C TYR A 99 -12.15 11.27 7.17
N ASP A 100 -11.49 12.41 7.26
CA ASP A 100 -10.67 12.81 8.41
C ASP A 100 -11.54 12.97 9.67
N ARG A 101 -12.75 13.54 9.51
CA ARG A 101 -13.67 13.77 10.62
C ARG A 101 -14.23 12.50 11.24
N PHE A 102 -14.62 11.52 10.43
CA PHE A 102 -15.42 10.37 10.90
C PHE A 102 -14.69 9.04 10.85
N ILE A 103 -13.69 8.87 9.99
CA ILE A 103 -13.12 7.55 9.67
C ILE A 103 -11.66 7.44 10.09
N ARG A 104 -10.83 8.46 9.81
CA ARG A 104 -9.36 8.38 9.87
C ARG A 104 -8.83 7.88 11.21
N ASP A 105 -9.31 8.42 12.30
CA ASP A 105 -8.79 8.11 13.64
C ASP A 105 -9.43 6.90 14.30
N THR A 106 -10.52 6.40 13.76
CA THR A 106 -11.31 5.28 14.26
C THR A 106 -11.15 4.06 13.34
N PHE A 107 -12.12 3.88 12.46
CA PHE A 107 -12.18 2.74 11.53
C PHE A 107 -11.03 2.71 10.53
N GLY A 108 -10.48 3.87 10.17
CA GLY A 108 -9.38 4.02 9.23
C GLY A 108 -8.08 3.31 9.65
N LYS A 109 -7.86 3.12 10.95
CA LYS A 109 -6.68 2.44 11.50
C LYS A 109 -6.76 0.92 11.45
N LYS A 110 -7.95 0.34 11.22
CA LYS A 110 -8.11 -1.11 11.10
C LYS A 110 -7.42 -1.63 9.84
N LYS A 111 -6.83 -2.83 9.94
CA LYS A 111 -6.26 -3.51 8.78
C LYS A 111 -7.38 -4.04 7.90
N ILE A 112 -7.28 -3.79 6.59
CA ILE A 112 -8.34 -4.14 5.66
C ILE A 112 -8.58 -5.65 5.57
N ALA A 113 -7.53 -6.44 5.74
CA ALA A 113 -7.60 -7.91 5.74
C ALA A 113 -8.34 -8.50 6.95
N GLU A 114 -8.51 -7.72 8.03
CA GLU A 114 -9.17 -8.16 9.27
C GLU A 114 -10.64 -7.69 9.33
N ILE A 115 -11.07 -6.82 8.41
CA ILE A 115 -12.42 -6.23 8.42
C ILE A 115 -13.44 -7.22 7.85
N ARG A 116 -14.49 -7.44 8.60
CA ARG A 116 -15.67 -8.22 8.20
C ARG A 116 -16.85 -7.29 7.96
N TYR A 117 -17.87 -7.79 7.28
CA TYR A 117 -19.12 -7.05 7.06
C TYR A 117 -19.75 -6.57 8.39
N SER A 118 -19.69 -7.40 9.44
CA SER A 118 -20.16 -7.05 10.78
C SER A 118 -19.44 -5.83 11.37
N ASP A 119 -18.14 -5.67 11.11
CA ASP A 119 -17.38 -4.52 11.61
C ASP A 119 -17.83 -3.22 10.95
N VAL A 120 -18.19 -3.27 9.67
CA VAL A 120 -18.74 -2.13 8.93
C VAL A 120 -20.10 -1.72 9.48
N LEU A 121 -20.99 -2.70 9.73
CA LEU A 121 -22.30 -2.44 10.32
C LEU A 121 -22.18 -1.86 11.74
N GLN A 122 -21.31 -2.40 12.57
CA GLN A 122 -21.06 -1.87 13.91
C GLN A 122 -20.53 -0.44 13.87
N PHE A 123 -19.66 -0.15 12.90
CA PHE A 123 -19.14 1.20 12.71
C PHE A 123 -20.24 2.18 12.28
N TYR A 124 -21.15 1.80 11.40
CA TYR A 124 -22.26 2.64 10.99
C TYR A 124 -23.23 2.89 12.16
N ASN A 125 -23.57 1.86 12.93
CA ASN A 125 -24.38 2.01 14.14
C ASN A 125 -23.70 2.94 15.16
N TYR A 126 -22.38 2.82 15.35
CA TYR A 126 -21.61 3.74 16.19
C TYR A 126 -21.72 5.19 15.73
N LEU A 127 -21.63 5.44 14.41
CA LEU A 127 -21.77 6.80 13.88
C LEU A 127 -23.17 7.37 14.10
N LEU A 128 -24.22 6.57 13.95
CA LEU A 128 -25.61 6.99 14.19
C LEU A 128 -25.88 7.21 15.69
N ASP A 129 -25.58 6.20 16.51
CA ASP A 129 -26.04 6.18 17.91
C ASP A 129 -25.14 7.02 18.83
N LYS A 130 -23.82 6.98 18.62
CA LYS A 130 -22.84 7.64 19.51
C LYS A 130 -22.38 8.99 19.00
N GLN A 131 -22.28 9.16 17.67
CA GLN A 131 -21.86 10.41 17.06
C GLN A 131 -23.07 11.27 16.62
N GLY A 132 -24.29 10.72 16.68
CA GLY A 132 -25.50 11.44 16.34
C GLY A 132 -25.59 11.85 14.87
N LEU A 133 -24.96 11.09 13.95
CA LEU A 133 -25.00 11.40 12.53
C LEU A 133 -26.41 11.22 11.97
N GLN A 134 -26.80 12.13 11.09
CA GLN A 134 -28.00 11.95 10.28
C GLN A 134 -27.74 10.94 9.15
N THR A 135 -28.77 10.27 8.69
CA THR A 135 -28.71 9.24 7.62
C THR A 135 -28.03 9.76 6.36
N ASN A 136 -28.31 10.98 5.92
CA ASN A 136 -27.66 11.58 4.73
C ASN A 136 -26.14 11.74 4.89
N THR A 137 -25.69 12.03 6.12
CA THR A 137 -24.25 12.11 6.41
C THR A 137 -23.63 10.73 6.42
N LEU A 138 -24.33 9.72 6.93
CA LEU A 138 -23.88 8.33 6.88
C LEU A 138 -23.78 7.82 5.43
N GLU A 139 -24.72 8.17 4.56
CA GLU A 139 -24.62 7.86 3.12
C GLU A 139 -23.37 8.47 2.48
N SER A 140 -23.02 9.69 2.88
CA SER A 140 -21.77 10.31 2.43
C SER A 140 -20.54 9.54 2.89
N VAL A 141 -20.52 9.06 4.14
CA VAL A 141 -19.47 8.19 4.69
C VAL A 141 -19.40 6.87 3.91
N HIS A 142 -20.55 6.25 3.63
CA HIS A 142 -20.63 5.03 2.82
C HIS A 142 -20.08 5.24 1.42
N THR A 143 -20.38 6.36 0.78
CA THR A 143 -19.87 6.73 -0.55
C THR A 143 -18.35 6.83 -0.61
N LEU A 144 -17.69 7.08 0.53
CA LEU A 144 -16.22 7.07 0.63
C LEU A 144 -15.65 5.67 0.90
N LEU A 145 -16.28 4.93 1.80
CA LEU A 145 -15.80 3.60 2.21
C LEU A 145 -16.01 2.53 1.13
N HIS A 146 -17.14 2.52 0.46
CA HIS A 146 -17.48 1.51 -0.53
C HIS A 146 -16.44 1.40 -1.67
N PRO A 147 -16.07 2.49 -2.39
CA PRO A 147 -15.04 2.40 -3.43
C PRO A 147 -13.64 2.15 -2.87
N THR A 148 -13.36 2.55 -1.62
CA THR A 148 -12.12 2.23 -0.93
C THR A 148 -11.98 0.72 -0.75
N PHE A 149 -13.03 0.05 -0.28
CA PHE A 149 -13.06 -1.42 -0.18
C PHE A 149 -13.01 -2.12 -1.53
N GLN A 150 -13.73 -1.59 -2.53
CA GLN A 150 -13.64 -2.15 -3.90
C GLN A 150 -12.22 -2.10 -4.48
N LEU A 151 -11.46 -1.05 -4.18
CA LEU A 151 -10.06 -0.97 -4.59
C LEU A 151 -9.17 -2.00 -3.90
N ALA A 152 -9.49 -2.37 -2.66
CA ALA A 152 -8.74 -3.35 -1.89
C ALA A 152 -8.95 -4.80 -2.35
N VAL A 153 -10.09 -5.11 -2.97
CA VAL A 153 -10.47 -6.48 -3.39
C VAL A 153 -9.93 -6.84 -4.79
N ARG A 154 -9.51 -5.85 -5.56
CA ARG A 154 -8.92 -6.04 -6.91
C ARG A 154 -7.42 -6.22 -6.84
#